data_47df621573c5e634563ecae4f849513d
#
_entry.id   47df621573c5e634563ecae4f849513d
#
_cell.length_a   1.000
_cell.length_b   1.000
_cell.length_c   1.000
_cell.angle_alpha   90.00
_cell.angle_beta   90.00
_cell.angle_gamma   90.00
#
_symmetry.space_group_name_H-M   'P 1'
#
loop_
_entity.id
_entity.type
_entity.pdbx_description
1 polymer ?
#
loop_
_entity_poly.entity_id
_entity_poly.type
_entity_poly.pdbx_seq_one_letter_code
_entity_poly.pdbx_strand_id
1 'polypeptide(L)'
;MEDIYELYSRGCALLADGHHHQAAVPLSRARDLSPQSASIREALGRALFHTQRFREAAAEFQAVVDQAPTNDYALFCLGRCLQLLGRHAEARVPLAMAASLCPKRTDYALYRDRAAAAVEPAHAKPDDH
;
A
#
# COMPACT_ATOMS: atom_id res chain seq x y z
N MET A 1 30.78 3.07 3.48
CA MET A 1 29.75 3.52 2.53
C MET A 1 28.69 2.45 2.35
N GLU A 2 27.45 2.81 2.42
CA GLU A 2 26.39 1.82 2.31
C GLU A 2 26.06 1.53 0.86
N ASP A 3 25.93 0.24 0.58
CA ASP A 3 25.59 -0.24 -0.74
C ASP A 3 24.07 -0.43 -0.81
N ILE A 4 23.44 0.24 -1.75
CA ILE A 4 21.98 0.17 -1.93
C ILE A 4 21.54 -1.27 -2.13
N TYR A 5 22.28 -2.04 -2.92
CA TYR A 5 21.93 -3.43 -3.17
C TYR A 5 21.91 -4.25 -1.87
N GLU A 6 22.93 -4.06 -1.03
CA GLU A 6 23.01 -4.79 0.23
C GLU A 6 21.88 -4.38 1.17
N LEU A 7 21.59 -3.09 1.22
CA LEU A 7 20.49 -2.60 2.05
C LEU A 7 19.16 -3.19 1.60
N TYR A 8 18.91 -3.18 0.31
CA TYR A 8 17.67 -3.71 -0.25
C TYR A 8 17.58 -5.22 -0.01
N SER A 9 18.66 -5.94 -0.28
CA SER A 9 18.68 -7.40 -0.08
C SER A 9 18.43 -7.77 1.37
N ARG A 10 19.07 -7.06 2.28
CA ARG A 10 18.89 -7.32 3.71
C ARG A 10 17.46 -7.01 4.14
N GLY A 11 16.90 -5.91 3.63
CA GLY A 11 15.51 -5.56 3.93
C GLY A 11 14.54 -6.61 3.42
N CYS A 12 14.74 -7.08 2.20
CA CYS A 12 13.86 -8.09 1.62
C CYS A 12 13.97 -9.43 2.37
N ALA A 13 15.18 -9.79 2.80
CA ALA A 13 15.37 -11.02 3.59
C ALA A 13 14.64 -10.91 4.92
N LEU A 14 14.69 -9.75 5.56
CA LEU A 14 13.99 -9.54 6.82
C LEU A 14 12.48 -9.58 6.63
N LEU A 15 11.99 -9.04 5.51
CA LEU A 15 10.57 -9.15 5.18
C LEU A 15 10.15 -10.61 5.02
N ALA A 16 10.96 -11.38 4.30
CA ALA A 16 10.64 -12.78 4.04
C ALA A 16 10.58 -13.58 5.34
N ASP A 17 11.40 -13.19 6.31
CA ASP A 17 11.43 -13.86 7.61
C ASP A 17 10.40 -13.32 8.59
N GLY A 18 9.61 -12.34 8.19
CA GLY A 18 8.59 -11.77 9.06
C GLY A 18 9.07 -10.71 10.02
N HIS A 19 10.33 -10.27 9.87
CA HIS A 19 10.90 -9.24 10.76
C HIS A 19 10.64 -7.86 10.20
N HIS A 20 9.37 -7.46 10.22
CA HIS A 20 8.91 -6.25 9.51
C HIS A 20 9.50 -4.96 10.10
N HIS A 21 9.55 -4.85 11.42
CA HIS A 21 10.15 -3.67 12.06
C HIS A 21 11.60 -3.52 11.69
N GLN A 22 12.33 -4.64 11.71
CA GLN A 22 13.75 -4.61 11.39
C GLN A 22 13.97 -4.31 9.92
N ALA A 23 13.09 -4.81 9.05
CA ALA A 23 13.21 -4.59 7.61
C ALA A 23 13.09 -3.11 7.25
N ALA A 24 12.27 -2.36 7.97
CA ALA A 24 12.05 -0.95 7.67
C ALA A 24 13.34 -0.13 7.78
N VAL A 25 14.28 -0.54 8.61
CA VAL A 25 15.51 0.21 8.82
C VAL A 25 16.39 0.25 7.56
N PRO A 26 16.87 -0.90 7.04
CA PRO A 26 17.67 -0.86 5.82
C PRO A 26 16.90 -0.37 4.61
N LEU A 27 15.58 -0.64 4.55
CA LEU A 27 14.79 -0.20 3.42
C LEU A 27 14.61 1.32 3.40
N SER A 28 14.46 1.94 4.57
CA SER A 28 14.38 3.40 4.63
C SER A 28 15.68 4.05 4.16
N ARG A 29 16.82 3.49 4.54
CA ARG A 29 18.10 4.02 4.09
C ARG A 29 18.27 3.83 2.59
N ALA A 30 17.87 2.67 2.08
CA ALA A 30 17.94 2.43 0.64
C ALA A 30 17.06 3.40 -0.12
N ARG A 31 15.84 3.68 0.39
CA ARG A 31 14.94 4.64 -0.22
C ARG A 31 15.56 6.04 -0.25
N ASP A 32 16.20 6.44 0.84
CA ASP A 32 16.82 7.76 0.91
C ASP A 32 17.97 7.89 -0.08
N LEU A 33 18.70 6.80 -0.31
CA LEU A 33 19.80 6.80 -1.27
C LEU A 33 19.32 6.68 -2.71
N SER A 34 18.15 6.09 -2.93
CA SER A 34 17.62 5.90 -4.27
C SER A 34 16.11 6.14 -4.26
N PRO A 35 15.67 7.41 -4.13
CA PRO A 35 14.26 7.72 -3.93
C PRO A 35 13.38 7.42 -5.15
N GLN A 36 13.97 7.16 -6.31
CA GLN A 36 13.21 6.85 -7.52
C GLN A 36 13.00 5.35 -7.73
N SER A 37 13.53 4.52 -6.84
CA SER A 37 13.38 3.07 -7.01
C SER A 37 12.01 2.60 -6.53
N ALA A 38 11.18 2.16 -7.47
CA ALA A 38 9.85 1.64 -7.14
C ALA A 38 9.96 0.36 -6.30
N SER A 39 10.93 -0.49 -6.60
CA SER A 39 11.12 -1.75 -5.87
C SER A 39 11.42 -1.50 -4.40
N ILE A 40 12.28 -0.54 -4.12
CA ILE A 40 12.64 -0.20 -2.74
C ILE A 40 11.43 0.39 -2.02
N ARG A 41 10.71 1.30 -2.68
CA ARG A 41 9.54 1.92 -2.06
C ARG A 41 8.44 0.91 -1.78
N GLU A 42 8.25 -0.03 -2.70
CA GLU A 42 7.25 -1.08 -2.50
C GLU A 42 7.63 -1.95 -1.31
N ALA A 43 8.88 -2.37 -1.22
CA ALA A 43 9.35 -3.19 -0.11
C ALA A 43 9.22 -2.45 1.22
N LEU A 44 9.58 -1.16 1.24
CA LEU A 44 9.44 -0.35 2.44
C LEU A 44 7.96 -0.20 2.82
N GLY A 45 7.11 0.04 1.82
CA GLY A 45 5.67 0.14 2.05
C GLY A 45 5.13 -1.12 2.71
N ARG A 46 5.58 -2.29 2.26
CA ARG A 46 5.14 -3.55 2.85
C ARG A 46 5.58 -3.68 4.31
N ALA A 47 6.81 -3.29 4.61
CA ALA A 47 7.31 -3.32 5.98
C ALA A 47 6.49 -2.38 6.87
N LEU A 48 6.23 -1.19 6.38
CA LEU A 48 5.46 -0.20 7.12
C LEU A 48 4.00 -0.65 7.32
N PHE A 49 3.42 -1.28 6.30
CA PHE A 49 2.07 -1.81 6.40
C PHE A 49 1.98 -2.86 7.51
N HIS A 50 2.91 -3.79 7.53
CA HIS A 50 2.88 -4.87 8.51
C HIS A 50 3.19 -4.41 9.93
N THR A 51 3.77 -3.24 10.08
CA THR A 51 4.00 -2.63 11.40
C THR A 51 2.93 -1.58 11.73
N GLN A 52 1.86 -1.56 10.95
CA GLN A 52 0.70 -0.69 11.16
C GLN A 52 1.01 0.80 11.04
N ARG A 53 2.08 1.13 10.33
CA ARG A 53 2.41 2.52 10.03
C ARG A 53 1.78 2.89 8.70
N PHE A 54 0.44 2.93 8.70
CA PHE A 54 -0.34 3.00 7.47
C PHE A 54 -0.18 4.31 6.72
N ARG A 55 -0.02 5.42 7.44
CA ARG A 55 0.16 6.72 6.77
C ARG A 55 1.48 6.74 5.99
N GLU A 56 2.54 6.24 6.63
CA GLU A 56 3.84 6.19 5.98
C GLU A 56 3.83 5.18 4.83
N ALA A 57 3.17 4.03 5.03
CA ALA A 57 3.07 3.02 3.98
C ALA A 57 2.33 3.59 2.77
N ALA A 58 1.24 4.33 3.02
CA ALA A 58 0.46 4.93 1.94
C ALA A 58 1.33 5.87 1.10
N ALA A 59 2.21 6.63 1.74
CA ALA A 59 3.09 7.55 1.02
C ALA A 59 4.04 6.79 0.10
N GLU A 60 4.57 5.66 0.56
CA GLU A 60 5.46 4.86 -0.28
C GLU A 60 4.73 4.24 -1.46
N PHE A 61 3.54 3.68 -1.21
CA PHE A 61 2.76 3.10 -2.31
C PHE A 61 2.26 4.17 -3.27
N GLN A 62 1.93 5.35 -2.77
CA GLN A 62 1.55 6.46 -3.65
C GLN A 62 2.69 6.82 -4.59
N ALA A 63 3.92 6.85 -4.09
CA ALA A 63 5.07 7.15 -4.92
C ALA A 63 5.24 6.10 -6.03
N VAL A 64 4.96 4.83 -5.71
CA VAL A 64 5.02 3.78 -6.73
C VAL A 64 3.92 3.99 -7.78
N VAL A 65 2.70 4.30 -7.35
CA VAL A 65 1.58 4.53 -8.25
C VAL A 65 1.85 5.74 -9.15
N ASP A 66 2.50 6.78 -8.61
CA ASP A 66 2.83 7.96 -9.40
C ASP A 66 3.75 7.61 -10.56
N GLN A 67 4.67 6.66 -10.36
CA GLN A 67 5.58 6.21 -11.41
C GLN A 67 4.94 5.17 -12.33
N ALA A 68 4.08 4.33 -11.79
CA ALA A 68 3.49 3.22 -12.52
C ALA A 68 2.00 3.15 -12.20
N PRO A 69 1.18 3.97 -12.87
CA PRO A 69 -0.26 4.08 -12.54
C PRO A 69 -1.06 2.79 -12.74
N THR A 70 -0.52 1.83 -13.47
CA THR A 70 -1.20 0.55 -13.70
C THR A 70 -0.61 -0.59 -12.88
N ASN A 71 0.21 -0.27 -11.88
CA ASN A 71 0.72 -1.29 -10.97
C ASN A 71 -0.40 -1.66 -10.00
N ASP A 72 -1.07 -2.79 -10.29
CA ASP A 72 -2.25 -3.18 -9.53
C ASP A 72 -1.94 -3.47 -8.07
N TYR A 73 -0.80 -4.07 -7.79
CA TYR A 73 -0.44 -4.38 -6.41
C TYR A 73 -0.25 -3.10 -5.60
N ALA A 74 0.45 -2.11 -6.16
CA ALA A 74 0.66 -0.84 -5.46
C ALA A 74 -0.66 -0.11 -5.24
N LEU A 75 -1.54 -0.14 -6.24
CA LEU A 75 -2.88 0.45 -6.10
C LEU A 75 -3.67 -0.23 -4.99
N PHE A 76 -3.62 -1.55 -4.95
CA PHE A 76 -4.32 -2.31 -3.92
C PHE A 76 -3.78 -1.98 -2.53
N CYS A 77 -2.46 -1.96 -2.39
CA CYS A 77 -1.83 -1.67 -1.09
C CYS A 77 -2.12 -0.24 -0.64
N LEU A 78 -2.10 0.71 -1.57
CA LEU A 78 -2.45 2.09 -1.25
C LEU A 78 -3.89 2.15 -0.74
N GLY A 79 -4.82 1.50 -1.45
CA GLY A 79 -6.20 1.48 -1.03
C GLY A 79 -6.40 0.84 0.33
N ARG A 80 -5.69 -0.24 0.61
CA ARG A 80 -5.78 -0.90 1.91
C ARG A 80 -5.28 0.01 3.03
N CYS A 81 -4.19 0.74 2.78
CA CYS A 81 -3.70 1.69 3.77
C CYS A 81 -4.74 2.75 4.06
N LEU A 82 -5.38 3.28 3.02
CA LEU A 82 -6.39 4.31 3.19
C LEU A 82 -7.61 3.78 3.94
N GLN A 83 -8.03 2.54 3.65
CA GLN A 83 -9.12 1.91 4.41
C GLN A 83 -8.79 1.81 5.89
N LEU A 84 -7.58 1.37 6.19
CA LEU A 84 -7.17 1.17 7.58
C LEU A 84 -6.98 2.49 8.33
N LEU A 85 -6.80 3.58 7.58
CA LEU A 85 -6.77 4.92 8.15
C LEU A 85 -8.17 5.51 8.29
N GLY A 86 -9.21 4.80 7.87
CA GLY A 86 -10.56 5.29 7.91
C GLY A 86 -10.93 6.23 6.77
N ARG A 87 -10.06 6.36 5.78
CA ARG A 87 -10.27 7.26 4.64
C ARG A 87 -10.92 6.50 3.51
N HIS A 88 -12.15 6.05 3.74
CA HIS A 88 -12.84 5.11 2.86
C HIS A 88 -13.16 5.70 1.48
N ALA A 89 -13.56 6.97 1.46
CA ALA A 89 -13.88 7.61 0.18
C ALA A 89 -12.65 7.66 -0.72
N GLU A 90 -11.49 7.97 -0.16
CA GLU A 90 -10.25 8.03 -0.92
C GLU A 90 -9.77 6.64 -1.32
N ALA A 91 -10.07 5.64 -0.51
CA ALA A 91 -9.64 4.27 -0.80
C ALA A 91 -10.38 3.66 -1.99
N ARG A 92 -11.58 4.15 -2.28
CA ARG A 92 -12.42 3.57 -3.35
C ARG A 92 -11.73 3.58 -4.70
N VAL A 93 -11.06 4.67 -5.04
CA VAL A 93 -10.48 4.82 -6.38
C VAL A 93 -9.37 3.82 -6.62
N PRO A 94 -8.30 3.76 -5.81
CA PRO A 94 -7.24 2.80 -6.08
C PRO A 94 -7.71 1.35 -5.98
N LEU A 95 -8.65 1.04 -5.08
CA LEU A 95 -9.15 -0.33 -4.98
C LEU A 95 -9.96 -0.73 -6.21
N ALA A 96 -10.78 0.18 -6.73
CA ALA A 96 -11.53 -0.09 -7.95
C ALA A 96 -10.61 -0.27 -9.14
N MET A 97 -9.55 0.55 -9.22
CA MET A 97 -8.59 0.42 -10.29
C MET A 97 -7.85 -0.90 -10.24
N ALA A 98 -7.42 -1.32 -9.04
CA ALA A 98 -6.74 -2.60 -8.89
C ALA A 98 -7.64 -3.75 -9.33
N ALA A 99 -8.91 -3.74 -8.91
CA ALA A 99 -9.85 -4.78 -9.28
C ALA A 99 -10.12 -4.80 -10.78
N SER A 100 -10.15 -3.63 -11.42
CA SER A 100 -10.34 -3.55 -12.87
C SER A 100 -9.13 -4.08 -13.63
N LEU A 101 -7.94 -3.81 -13.13
CA LEU A 101 -6.71 -4.27 -13.77
C LEU A 101 -6.51 -5.79 -13.62
N CYS A 102 -6.95 -6.34 -12.50
CA CYS A 102 -6.81 -7.76 -12.23
C CYS A 102 -8.13 -8.34 -11.75
N PRO A 103 -9.10 -8.53 -12.66
CA PRO A 103 -10.42 -9.00 -12.23
C PRO A 103 -10.43 -10.40 -11.64
N LYS A 104 -9.37 -11.18 -11.89
CA LYS A 104 -9.29 -12.53 -11.31
C LYS A 104 -8.86 -12.51 -9.85
N ARG A 105 -8.35 -11.40 -9.35
CA ARG A 105 -7.97 -11.29 -7.95
C ARG A 105 -9.22 -11.00 -7.13
N THR A 106 -9.74 -12.03 -6.47
CA THR A 106 -10.97 -11.90 -5.70
C THR A 106 -10.77 -11.04 -4.45
N ASP A 107 -9.55 -11.01 -3.92
CA ASP A 107 -9.27 -10.14 -2.78
C ASP A 107 -9.37 -8.66 -3.15
N TYR A 108 -8.96 -8.29 -4.37
CA TYR A 108 -9.09 -6.92 -4.83
C TYR A 108 -10.57 -6.50 -4.87
N ALA A 109 -11.42 -7.36 -5.41
CA ALA A 109 -12.85 -7.07 -5.49
C ALA A 109 -13.47 -6.98 -4.09
N LEU A 110 -13.05 -7.85 -3.19
CA LEU A 110 -13.57 -7.86 -1.83
C LEU A 110 -13.32 -6.52 -1.14
N TYR A 111 -12.09 -6.03 -1.20
CA TYR A 111 -11.76 -4.79 -0.50
C TYR A 111 -12.32 -3.57 -1.21
N ARG A 112 -12.46 -3.62 -2.56
CA ARG A 112 -13.19 -2.59 -3.29
C ARG A 112 -14.62 -2.48 -2.77
N ASP A 113 -15.29 -3.61 -2.63
CA ASP A 113 -16.69 -3.63 -2.20
C ASP A 113 -16.82 -3.15 -0.75
N ARG A 114 -15.88 -3.50 0.10
CA ARG A 114 -15.89 -3.03 1.49
C ARG A 114 -15.72 -1.51 1.56
N ALA A 115 -14.86 -0.95 0.72
CA ALA A 115 -14.67 0.50 0.71
C ALA A 115 -15.94 1.21 0.25
N ALA A 116 -16.59 0.68 -0.78
CA ALA A 116 -17.84 1.25 -1.27
C ALA A 116 -18.92 1.20 -0.21
N ALA A 117 -19.03 0.06 0.48
CA ALA A 117 -20.04 -0.11 1.52
C ALA A 117 -19.80 0.83 2.70
N ALA A 118 -18.53 1.11 3.01
CA ALA A 118 -18.21 1.99 4.13
C ALA A 118 -18.61 3.43 3.86
N VAL A 119 -18.63 3.83 2.59
CA VAL A 119 -19.04 5.18 2.21
C VAL A 119 -20.55 5.30 2.08
N GLU A 120 -21.16 4.33 1.40
CA GLU A 120 -22.58 4.40 1.06
C GLU A 120 -23.56 4.45 2.21
N PRO A 121 -23.34 3.72 3.31
CA PRO A 121 -24.33 3.76 4.39
C PRO A 121 -24.65 5.16 4.90
N ALA A 122 -23.68 6.06 4.84
CA ALA A 122 -23.91 7.43 5.27
C ALA A 122 -24.94 8.11 4.39
N HIS A 123 -25.00 7.73 3.11
CA HIS A 123 -25.97 8.31 2.18
C HIS A 123 -27.27 7.56 2.22
N ALA A 124 -27.19 6.28 2.46
CA ALA A 124 -28.37 5.43 2.42
C ALA A 124 -29.28 5.59 3.61
N LYS A 125 -28.82 6.28 4.64
CA LYS A 125 -29.59 6.43 5.78
C LYS A 125 -30.45 7.56 5.67
N PRO A 126 -31.37 7.55 5.21
CA PRO A 126 -32.11 8.69 5.05
C PRO A 126 -33.14 8.76 5.98
N ASP A 127 -33.23 8.54 6.22
CA ASP A 127 -33.98 8.66 6.64
C ASP A 127 -34.61 8.24 7.30
N ASP A 128 -34.59 8.00 7.46
CA ASP A 128 -34.99 7.55 8.10
C ASP A 128 -35.77 8.23 8.58
N HIS A 129 -36.19 8.65 8.45
CA HIS A 129 -36.88 9.42 8.84
C HIS A 129 -37.85 9.27 8.93
#